data_f87e91d82482a4394c7b1ee72c09bfde
#
_entry.id   f87e91d82482a4394c7b1ee72c09bfde
#
_cell.length_a   1.000
_cell.length_b   1.000
_cell.length_c   1.000
_cell.angle_alpha   90.00
_cell.angle_beta   90.00
_cell.angle_gamma   90.00
#
_symmetry.space_group_name_H-M   'P 1'
#
loop_
_entity.id
_entity.type
_entity.pdbx_description
1 polymer ?
#
loop_
_entity_poly.entity_id
_entity_poly.type
_entity_poly.pdbx_seq_one_letter_code
_entity_poly.pdbx_strand_id
1 'polypeptide(L)'
;MRYRIEFGRSHAHRLKAQKFRQKVFRDSESGLDSDEFDDLSDHCLVFDKKSEDKLVLVFRSRTYLSMKEILCSYSAKYYDLTKLIDLPFKPMEIGRLCIDEDASDPFLLLSAFKYLASLISNYGVDFIFGCTSFIGADNPLHLDSLCSLEKSQIAGSKFPVRKKASSILNIKDQIASRDKHIPAKNFLPPLLKFYLRLGGKVSDHAVIDRDLDTLHVFTFVDLKSKKFIT
;
A
#
# COMPACT_ATOMS: atom_id res chain seq x y z
N MET A 1 17.00 -1.30 -20.63
CA MET A 1 15.97 -0.95 -19.66
C MET A 1 16.22 0.46 -19.16
N ARG A 2 15.18 1.32 -19.11
CA ARG A 2 15.29 2.71 -18.61
C ARG A 2 15.57 2.75 -17.10
N TYR A 3 14.88 1.92 -16.33
CA TYR A 3 14.97 1.91 -14.89
C TYR A 3 15.97 0.89 -14.39
N ARG A 4 16.79 1.32 -13.41
CA ARG A 4 17.64 0.46 -12.59
C ARG A 4 16.96 0.28 -11.24
N ILE A 5 16.90 -0.96 -10.75
CA ILE A 5 16.25 -1.30 -9.48
C ILE A 5 17.29 -1.90 -8.55
N GLU A 6 17.37 -1.35 -7.36
CA GLU A 6 18.11 -1.91 -6.22
C GLU A 6 17.11 -2.40 -5.17
N PHE A 7 17.42 -3.52 -4.52
CA PHE A 7 16.55 -4.09 -3.49
C PHE A 7 17.41 -4.70 -2.38
N GLY A 8 17.08 -4.38 -1.13
CA GLY A 8 17.78 -4.96 0.01
C GLY A 8 17.53 -4.23 1.32
N ARG A 9 18.16 -4.77 2.37
CA ARG A 9 17.98 -4.33 3.77
C ARG A 9 19.23 -3.62 4.34
N SER A 10 20.22 -3.31 3.51
CA SER A 10 21.43 -2.65 3.99
C SER A 10 21.13 -1.26 4.56
N HIS A 11 21.97 -0.79 5.47
CA HIS A 11 21.87 0.58 6.00
C HIS A 11 21.82 1.63 4.88
N ALA A 12 22.61 1.42 3.81
CA ALA A 12 22.63 2.35 2.67
C ALA A 12 21.30 2.39 1.90
N HIS A 13 20.65 1.22 1.65
CA HIS A 13 19.32 1.16 1.03
C HIS A 13 18.28 1.86 1.88
N ARG A 14 18.26 1.55 3.19
CA ARG A 14 17.33 2.14 4.15
C ARG A 14 17.48 3.66 4.21
N LEU A 15 18.70 4.16 4.37
CA LEU A 15 18.96 5.60 4.47
C LEU A 15 18.53 6.36 3.21
N LYS A 16 18.81 5.81 2.00
CA LYS A 16 18.35 6.40 0.75
C LYS A 16 16.83 6.45 0.69
N ALA A 17 16.15 5.36 1.07
CA ALA A 17 14.69 5.29 1.09
C ALA A 17 14.08 6.30 2.08
N GLN A 18 14.63 6.39 3.30
CA GLN A 18 14.17 7.30 4.34
C GLN A 18 14.31 8.78 3.94
N LYS A 19 15.44 9.16 3.34
CA LYS A 19 15.65 10.51 2.81
C LYS A 19 14.67 10.85 1.69
N PHE A 20 14.46 9.92 0.76
CA PHE A 20 13.54 10.10 -0.34
C PHE A 20 12.09 10.26 0.17
N ARG A 21 11.66 9.43 1.11
CA ARG A 21 10.34 9.52 1.75
C ARG A 21 10.15 10.83 2.51
N GLN A 22 11.19 11.28 3.23
CA GLN A 22 11.17 12.55 3.95
C GLN A 22 10.85 13.72 3.01
N LYS A 23 11.50 13.75 1.85
CA LYS A 23 11.22 14.76 0.83
C LYS A 23 9.79 14.66 0.30
N VAL A 24 9.33 13.45 -0.08
CA VAL A 24 8.03 13.26 -0.75
C VAL A 24 6.84 13.34 0.23
N PHE A 25 6.96 12.77 1.43
CA PHE A 25 5.84 12.72 2.38
C PHE A 25 5.76 13.92 3.31
N ARG A 26 6.89 14.59 3.58
CA ARG A 26 6.99 15.65 4.56
C ARG A 26 7.38 17.00 3.94
N ASP A 27 7.57 17.05 2.62
CA ASP A 27 8.04 18.24 1.88
C ASP A 27 9.27 18.90 2.57
N SER A 28 10.22 18.07 3.00
CA SER A 28 11.38 18.50 3.75
C SER A 28 12.63 17.75 3.35
N GLU A 29 13.70 18.49 3.10
CA GLU A 29 15.05 17.96 2.84
C GLU A 29 15.80 17.61 4.14
N SER A 30 15.32 18.09 5.29
CA SER A 30 15.93 17.81 6.60
C SER A 30 15.22 16.70 7.33
N GLY A 31 15.99 15.79 7.96
CA GLY A 31 15.47 14.68 8.71
C GLY A 31 15.33 13.39 7.90
N LEU A 32 14.64 12.42 8.48
CA LEU A 32 14.40 11.10 7.89
C LEU A 32 12.97 10.66 8.22
N ASP A 33 12.18 10.27 7.21
CA ASP A 33 10.96 9.51 7.46
C ASP A 33 11.33 8.09 7.85
N SER A 34 11.35 7.80 9.15
CA SER A 34 11.77 6.50 9.71
C SER A 34 10.77 5.99 10.73
N ASP A 35 10.62 4.67 10.77
CA ASP A 35 9.85 3.96 11.78
C ASP A 35 10.52 2.64 12.18
N GLU A 36 10.00 1.98 13.23
CA GLU A 36 10.49 0.71 13.76
C GLU A 36 10.45 -0.47 12.78
N PHE A 37 9.72 -0.34 11.67
CA PHE A 37 9.59 -1.40 10.65
C PHE A 37 10.69 -1.33 9.59
N ASP A 38 11.41 -0.22 9.48
CA ASP A 38 12.41 -0.03 8.44
C ASP A 38 13.58 -1.02 8.56
N ASP A 39 14.01 -1.32 9.81
CA ASP A 39 15.08 -2.28 10.08
C ASP A 39 14.70 -3.73 9.75
N LEU A 40 13.42 -4.03 9.75
CA LEU A 40 12.85 -5.35 9.53
C LEU A 40 12.41 -5.59 8.08
N SER A 41 12.57 -4.59 7.22
CA SER A 41 12.05 -4.58 5.86
C SER A 41 13.14 -4.45 4.81
N ASP A 42 12.85 -4.95 3.63
CA ASP A 42 13.64 -4.67 2.44
C ASP A 42 13.12 -3.40 1.76
N HIS A 43 14.04 -2.61 1.21
CA HIS A 43 13.75 -1.36 0.53
C HIS A 43 14.03 -1.50 -0.96
N CYS A 44 13.04 -1.21 -1.79
CA CYS A 44 13.17 -1.11 -3.23
C CYS A 44 13.45 0.34 -3.60
N LEU A 45 14.47 0.55 -4.41
CA LEU A 45 14.90 1.84 -4.92
C LEU A 45 14.90 1.77 -6.45
N VAL A 46 14.14 2.63 -7.09
CA VAL A 46 14.05 2.70 -8.57
C VAL A 46 14.69 3.98 -9.05
N PHE A 47 15.70 3.84 -9.92
CA PHE A 47 16.47 4.94 -10.48
C PHE A 47 16.16 5.11 -11.96
N ASP A 48 15.98 6.34 -12.43
CA ASP A 48 15.82 6.66 -13.85
C ASP A 48 17.18 6.98 -14.49
N LYS A 49 17.68 6.08 -15.32
CA LYS A 49 18.95 6.24 -16.05
C LYS A 49 18.95 7.42 -17.02
N LYS A 50 17.78 7.87 -17.47
CA LYS A 50 17.66 9.03 -18.37
C LYS A 50 17.80 10.35 -17.62
N SER A 51 17.61 10.35 -16.30
CA SER A 51 17.71 11.52 -15.45
C SER A 51 18.91 11.37 -14.50
N GLU A 52 20.10 11.13 -15.05
CA GLU A 52 21.37 11.01 -14.29
C GLU A 52 21.31 10.01 -13.12
N ASP A 53 20.60 8.91 -13.34
CA ASP A 53 20.39 7.88 -12.31
C ASP A 53 19.69 8.42 -11.06
N LYS A 54 18.77 9.42 -11.24
CA LYS A 54 17.95 9.99 -10.18
C LYS A 54 17.07 8.92 -9.54
N LEU A 55 17.01 8.86 -8.20
CA LEU A 55 16.04 8.05 -7.48
C LEU A 55 14.64 8.64 -7.68
N VAL A 56 13.69 7.85 -8.22
CA VAL A 56 12.37 8.33 -8.64
C VAL A 56 11.21 7.59 -8.00
N LEU A 57 11.44 6.41 -7.39
CA LEU A 57 10.43 5.67 -6.67
C LEU A 57 11.08 4.81 -5.59
N VAL A 58 10.44 4.75 -4.44
CA VAL A 58 10.78 3.79 -3.38
C VAL A 58 9.52 3.08 -2.89
N PHE A 59 9.68 1.85 -2.41
CA PHE A 59 8.72 1.17 -1.55
C PHE A 59 9.44 0.27 -0.56
N ARG A 60 8.74 -0.09 0.50
CA ARG A 60 9.20 -1.04 1.52
C ARG A 60 8.40 -2.33 1.43
N SER A 61 9.05 -3.48 1.61
CA SER A 61 8.37 -4.76 1.72
C SER A 61 8.92 -5.61 2.85
N ARG A 62 8.04 -6.39 3.46
CA ARG A 62 8.41 -7.38 4.48
C ARG A 62 7.65 -8.67 4.23
N THR A 63 8.41 -9.77 4.02
CA THR A 63 7.84 -11.11 3.90
C THR A 63 7.79 -11.76 5.27
N TYR A 64 6.69 -12.45 5.56
CA TYR A 64 6.46 -13.19 6.79
C TYR A 64 6.38 -14.69 6.48
N LEU A 65 6.74 -15.53 7.45
CA LEU A 65 6.68 -16.98 7.31
C LEU A 65 5.26 -17.52 7.40
N SER A 66 4.40 -16.86 8.15
CA SER A 66 2.99 -17.24 8.33
C SER A 66 2.09 -16.04 8.60
N MET A 67 0.78 -16.26 8.49
CA MET A 67 -0.22 -15.24 8.83
C MET A 67 -0.20 -14.82 10.30
N LYS A 68 0.34 -15.63 11.22
CA LYS A 68 0.48 -15.25 12.64
C LYS A 68 1.42 -14.07 12.83
N GLU A 69 2.46 -13.98 12.00
CA GLU A 69 3.47 -12.92 12.09
C GLU A 69 2.96 -11.56 11.58
N ILE A 70 1.83 -11.50 10.84
CA ILE A 70 1.27 -10.21 10.39
C ILE A 70 0.83 -9.31 11.55
N LEU A 71 0.65 -9.88 12.75
CA LEU A 71 0.34 -9.09 13.95
C LEU A 71 1.47 -8.16 14.37
N CYS A 72 2.71 -8.42 13.88
CA CYS A 72 3.89 -7.55 14.04
C CYS A 72 4.12 -6.64 12.82
N SER A 73 3.11 -6.44 11.96
CA SER A 73 3.20 -5.60 10.77
C SER A 73 2.87 -4.13 11.06
N TYR A 74 3.27 -3.24 10.16
CA TYR A 74 2.84 -1.84 10.19
C TYR A 74 1.31 -1.73 10.15
N SER A 75 0.66 -2.49 9.28
CA SER A 75 -0.80 -2.50 9.13
C SER A 75 -1.50 -2.90 10.44
N ALA A 76 -0.92 -3.80 11.25
CA ALA A 76 -1.48 -4.23 12.52
C ALA A 76 -1.45 -3.15 13.62
N LYS A 77 -0.76 -2.03 13.42
CA LYS A 77 -0.88 -0.85 14.31
C LYS A 77 -2.28 -0.26 14.25
N TYR A 78 -2.88 -0.25 13.06
CA TYR A 78 -4.12 0.45 12.74
C TYR A 78 -5.33 -0.47 12.59
N TYR A 79 -5.10 -1.74 12.23
CA TYR A 79 -6.14 -2.73 11.95
C TYR A 79 -6.00 -3.95 12.86
N ASP A 80 -7.10 -4.47 13.36
CA ASP A 80 -7.11 -5.76 14.04
C ASP A 80 -7.18 -6.89 13.01
N LEU A 81 -6.04 -7.56 12.86
CA LEU A 81 -5.82 -8.66 11.90
C LEU A 81 -5.92 -10.05 12.55
N THR A 82 -6.33 -10.14 13.82
CA THR A 82 -6.36 -11.39 14.60
C THR A 82 -7.22 -12.50 13.96
N LYS A 83 -8.22 -12.12 13.16
CA LYS A 83 -9.08 -13.10 12.45
C LYS A 83 -8.49 -13.64 11.15
N LEU A 84 -7.31 -13.15 10.75
CA LEU A 84 -6.61 -13.61 9.55
C LEU A 84 -5.49 -14.61 9.87
N ILE A 85 -5.10 -14.79 11.12
CA ILE A 85 -3.89 -15.53 11.52
C ILE A 85 -3.93 -17.04 11.21
N ASP A 86 -5.12 -17.62 11.09
CA ASP A 86 -5.30 -19.04 10.82
C ASP A 86 -5.42 -19.34 9.30
N LEU A 87 -5.36 -18.33 8.45
CA LEU A 87 -5.39 -18.51 7.01
C LEU A 87 -4.06 -19.13 6.53
N PRO A 88 -4.10 -20.09 5.58
CA PRO A 88 -2.92 -20.83 5.14
C PRO A 88 -2.17 -20.07 4.03
N PHE A 89 -1.71 -18.84 4.32
CA PHE A 89 -0.99 -18.00 3.38
C PHE A 89 0.43 -17.70 3.86
N LYS A 90 1.31 -17.44 2.90
CA LYS A 90 2.62 -16.81 3.09
C LYS A 90 2.53 -15.33 2.71
N PRO A 91 2.43 -14.41 3.69
CA PRO A 91 2.11 -13.02 3.41
C PRO A 91 3.35 -12.16 3.17
N MET A 92 3.16 -11.09 2.38
CA MET A 92 4.10 -9.98 2.22
C MET A 92 3.35 -8.66 2.44
N GLU A 93 3.84 -7.84 3.35
CA GLU A 93 3.40 -6.46 3.50
C GLU A 93 4.16 -5.55 2.56
N ILE A 94 3.43 -4.64 1.90
CA ILE A 94 4.00 -3.59 1.05
C ILE A 94 3.53 -2.25 1.60
N GLY A 95 4.48 -1.36 1.81
CA GLY A 95 4.19 -0.04 2.35
C GLY A 95 5.19 1.01 1.89
N ARG A 96 4.95 2.24 2.31
CA ARG A 96 5.82 3.38 2.03
C ARG A 96 6.14 3.55 0.54
N LEU A 97 5.20 3.17 -0.35
CA LEU A 97 5.34 3.48 -1.77
C LEU A 97 5.22 4.99 -1.96
N CYS A 98 6.26 5.59 -2.46
CA CYS A 98 6.23 6.99 -2.89
C CYS A 98 7.01 7.19 -4.20
N ILE A 99 6.62 8.22 -4.93
CA ILE A 99 7.10 8.53 -6.27
C ILE A 99 7.49 10.00 -6.26
N ASP A 100 8.60 10.32 -6.91
CA ASP A 100 9.03 11.71 -7.13
C ASP A 100 7.94 12.46 -7.93
N GLU A 101 7.58 13.67 -7.50
CA GLU A 101 6.50 14.45 -8.09
C GLU A 101 6.75 14.79 -9.56
N ASP A 102 8.02 14.94 -9.94
CA ASP A 102 8.43 15.21 -11.33
C ASP A 102 8.39 13.96 -12.22
N ALA A 103 8.23 12.76 -11.63
CA ALA A 103 8.25 11.49 -12.37
C ALA A 103 6.90 11.20 -13.03
N SER A 104 6.68 11.73 -14.23
CA SER A 104 5.43 11.60 -15.00
C SER A 104 5.33 10.36 -15.90
N ASP A 105 6.36 9.50 -15.93
CA ASP A 105 6.38 8.32 -16.81
C ASP A 105 5.43 7.22 -16.34
N PRO A 106 4.40 6.85 -17.12
CA PRO A 106 3.46 5.79 -16.75
C PRO A 106 4.10 4.40 -16.64
N PHE A 107 5.27 4.18 -17.26
CA PHE A 107 6.02 2.93 -17.19
C PHE A 107 6.83 2.76 -15.91
N LEU A 108 6.99 3.80 -15.09
CA LEU A 108 7.71 3.75 -13.83
C LEU A 108 7.05 2.74 -12.86
N LEU A 109 5.78 2.94 -12.57
CA LEU A 109 5.01 2.03 -11.72
C LEU A 109 4.95 0.61 -12.28
N LEU A 110 4.79 0.47 -13.60
CA LEU A 110 4.78 -0.84 -14.24
C LEU A 110 6.12 -1.57 -14.05
N SER A 111 7.24 -0.86 -14.12
CA SER A 111 8.57 -1.44 -13.90
C SER A 111 8.76 -1.89 -12.45
N ALA A 112 8.33 -1.06 -11.47
CA ALA A 112 8.36 -1.41 -10.07
C ALA A 112 7.46 -2.63 -9.76
N PHE A 113 6.26 -2.70 -10.34
CA PHE A 113 5.34 -3.82 -10.13
C PHE A 113 5.79 -5.11 -10.82
N LYS A 114 6.45 -5.05 -11.98
CA LYS A 114 7.09 -6.23 -12.58
C LYS A 114 8.17 -6.80 -11.68
N TYR A 115 8.97 -5.92 -11.08
CA TYR A 115 9.98 -6.36 -10.12
C TYR A 115 9.34 -6.97 -8.86
N LEU A 116 8.31 -6.32 -8.31
CA LEU A 116 7.55 -6.85 -7.18
C LEU A 116 6.95 -8.23 -7.50
N ALA A 117 6.41 -8.44 -8.70
CA ALA A 117 5.90 -9.73 -9.13
C ALA A 117 6.99 -10.83 -9.13
N SER A 118 8.22 -10.47 -9.53
CA SER A 118 9.34 -11.40 -9.43
C SER A 118 9.70 -11.76 -7.98
N LEU A 119 9.66 -10.78 -7.07
CA LEU A 119 9.89 -11.03 -5.64
C LEU A 119 8.81 -11.94 -5.05
N ILE A 120 7.54 -11.68 -5.35
CA ILE A 120 6.40 -12.50 -4.95
C ILE A 120 6.61 -13.96 -5.37
N SER A 121 6.98 -14.18 -6.64
CA SER A 121 7.26 -15.52 -7.17
C SER A 121 8.46 -16.17 -6.48
N ASN A 122 9.59 -15.46 -6.37
CA ASN A 122 10.83 -15.98 -5.79
C ASN A 122 10.69 -16.35 -4.32
N TYR A 123 9.90 -15.59 -3.58
CA TYR A 123 9.66 -15.85 -2.15
C TYR A 123 8.46 -16.78 -1.90
N GLY A 124 7.74 -17.19 -2.94
CA GLY A 124 6.55 -18.02 -2.81
C GLY A 124 5.44 -17.36 -2.00
N VAL A 125 5.29 -16.05 -2.18
CA VAL A 125 4.26 -15.25 -1.52
C VAL A 125 2.92 -15.51 -2.21
N ASP A 126 1.87 -15.70 -1.43
CA ASP A 126 0.53 -15.96 -1.94
C ASP A 126 -0.56 -15.02 -1.35
N PHE A 127 -0.14 -14.10 -0.49
CA PHE A 127 -0.99 -13.04 0.07
C PHE A 127 -0.20 -11.74 0.20
N ILE A 128 -0.60 -10.71 -0.52
CA ILE A 128 0.00 -9.39 -0.37
C ILE A 128 -0.99 -8.46 0.34
N PHE A 129 -0.47 -7.59 1.21
CA PHE A 129 -1.29 -6.66 1.96
C PHE A 129 -0.52 -5.38 2.31
N GLY A 130 -1.25 -4.38 2.81
CA GLY A 130 -0.66 -3.13 3.28
C GLY A 130 -1.71 -2.03 3.43
N CYS A 131 -1.27 -0.85 3.83
CA CYS A 131 -2.10 0.34 3.88
C CYS A 131 -1.97 1.13 2.57
N THR A 132 -3.09 1.41 1.92
CA THR A 132 -3.13 2.28 0.73
C THR A 132 -3.73 3.61 1.08
N SER A 133 -2.94 4.68 0.90
CA SER A 133 -3.25 6.02 1.40
C SER A 133 -3.77 6.95 0.30
N PHE A 134 -4.68 7.81 0.71
CA PHE A 134 -5.14 9.01 0.02
C PHE A 134 -4.50 10.21 0.71
N ILE A 135 -3.91 11.13 -0.04
CA ILE A 135 -3.22 12.32 0.49
C ILE A 135 -4.25 13.35 0.95
N GLY A 136 -4.05 13.92 2.15
CA GLY A 136 -4.96 14.85 2.79
C GLY A 136 -6.03 14.14 3.62
N ALA A 137 -5.84 14.04 4.93
CA ALA A 137 -6.70 13.26 5.84
C ALA A 137 -8.18 13.69 5.82
N ASP A 138 -8.43 14.98 5.63
CA ASP A 138 -9.77 15.59 5.67
C ASP A 138 -10.34 15.96 4.28
N ASN A 139 -9.70 15.50 3.19
CA ASN A 139 -10.17 15.86 1.85
C ASN A 139 -11.50 15.14 1.53
N PRO A 140 -12.59 15.90 1.29
CA PRO A 140 -13.92 15.32 1.03
C PRO A 140 -13.99 14.46 -0.23
N LEU A 141 -13.08 14.65 -1.19
CA LEU A 141 -13.01 13.83 -2.41
C LEU A 141 -12.66 12.36 -2.13
N HIS A 142 -12.08 12.06 -0.96
CA HIS A 142 -11.79 10.68 -0.55
C HIS A 142 -13.07 9.88 -0.29
N LEU A 143 -14.08 10.53 0.29
CA LEU A 143 -15.39 9.92 0.51
C LEU A 143 -16.02 9.49 -0.81
N ASP A 144 -15.98 10.36 -1.82
CA ASP A 144 -16.49 10.06 -3.16
C ASP A 144 -15.73 8.86 -3.78
N SER A 145 -14.41 8.85 -3.63
CA SER A 145 -13.57 7.77 -4.14
C SER A 145 -13.87 6.44 -3.44
N LEU A 146 -14.03 6.44 -2.11
CA LEU A 146 -14.39 5.25 -1.34
C LEU A 146 -15.82 4.78 -1.66
N CYS A 147 -16.75 5.70 -1.88
CA CYS A 147 -18.12 5.37 -2.32
C CYS A 147 -18.18 4.79 -3.75
N SER A 148 -17.14 4.97 -4.56
CA SER A 148 -17.04 4.35 -5.88
C SER A 148 -16.69 2.86 -5.85
N LEU A 149 -16.27 2.33 -4.68
CA LEU A 149 -15.92 0.93 -4.51
C LEU A 149 -17.16 0.04 -4.62
N GLU A 150 -17.04 -1.05 -5.37
CA GLU A 150 -18.06 -2.08 -5.44
C GLU A 150 -18.08 -2.93 -4.16
N LYS A 151 -19.24 -3.48 -3.81
CA LYS A 151 -19.36 -4.41 -2.67
C LYS A 151 -18.39 -5.59 -2.76
N SER A 152 -18.10 -6.05 -3.98
CA SER A 152 -17.15 -7.13 -4.25
C SER A 152 -15.69 -6.78 -3.89
N GLN A 153 -15.37 -5.49 -3.89
CA GLN A 153 -14.05 -4.93 -3.56
C GLN A 153 -13.85 -4.68 -2.06
N ILE A 154 -14.91 -4.78 -1.26
CA ILE A 154 -14.84 -4.64 0.20
C ILE A 154 -14.65 -6.02 0.82
N ALA A 155 -13.78 -6.12 1.83
CA ALA A 155 -13.53 -7.34 2.58
C ALA A 155 -14.84 -7.88 3.21
N GLY A 156 -15.11 -9.15 2.95
CA GLY A 156 -16.25 -9.85 3.52
C GLY A 156 -15.85 -10.77 4.68
N SER A 157 -16.77 -11.64 5.08
CA SER A 157 -16.59 -12.57 6.21
C SER A 157 -15.40 -13.53 6.07
N LYS A 158 -14.97 -13.83 4.83
CA LYS A 158 -13.79 -14.67 4.58
C LYS A 158 -12.48 -14.02 5.03
N PHE A 159 -12.40 -12.68 4.96
CA PHE A 159 -11.22 -11.91 5.33
C PHE A 159 -11.63 -10.77 6.28
N PRO A 160 -12.00 -11.08 7.54
CA PRO A 160 -12.53 -10.09 8.45
C PRO A 160 -11.40 -9.24 9.04
N VAL A 161 -11.29 -8.00 8.54
CA VAL A 161 -10.41 -6.97 9.09
C VAL A 161 -11.23 -6.10 10.03
N ARG A 162 -10.81 -6.03 11.30
CA ARG A 162 -11.54 -5.30 12.33
C ARG A 162 -10.93 -3.94 12.61
N LYS A 163 -11.73 -3.07 13.20
CA LYS A 163 -11.33 -1.74 13.67
C LYS A 163 -10.37 -1.86 14.84
N LYS A 164 -9.27 -1.09 14.83
CA LYS A 164 -8.32 -0.98 15.94
C LYS A 164 -7.98 0.49 16.22
N ALA A 165 -7.72 1.28 15.20
CA ALA A 165 -7.45 2.71 15.35
C ALA A 165 -8.67 3.44 15.93
N SER A 166 -8.41 4.49 16.71
CA SER A 166 -9.47 5.33 17.33
C SER A 166 -10.14 6.27 16.33
N SER A 167 -9.40 6.74 15.31
CA SER A 167 -9.90 7.66 14.30
C SER A 167 -10.18 6.90 13.00
N ILE A 168 -11.44 6.57 12.78
CA ILE A 168 -11.87 5.78 11.62
C ILE A 168 -13.08 6.38 10.91
N LEU A 169 -13.23 6.00 9.64
CA LEU A 169 -14.37 6.32 8.80
C LEU A 169 -14.97 5.01 8.26
N ASN A 170 -16.25 4.75 8.52
CA ASN A 170 -16.95 3.58 8.01
C ASN A 170 -17.32 3.79 6.54
N ILE A 171 -16.80 2.99 5.65
CA ILE A 171 -17.09 3.09 4.21
C ILE A 171 -18.55 2.74 3.92
N LYS A 172 -19.10 1.71 4.57
CA LYS A 172 -20.49 1.28 4.37
C LYS A 172 -21.49 2.36 4.76
N ASP A 173 -21.25 3.06 5.87
CA ASP A 173 -22.12 4.12 6.36
C ASP A 173 -22.11 5.31 5.38
N GLN A 174 -20.92 5.63 4.85
CA GLN A 174 -20.78 6.68 3.83
C GLN A 174 -21.48 6.34 2.52
N ILE A 175 -21.38 5.09 2.06
CA ILE A 175 -22.11 4.63 0.87
C ILE A 175 -23.63 4.71 1.09
N ALA A 176 -24.12 4.37 2.28
CA ALA A 176 -25.54 4.38 2.62
C ALA A 176 -26.12 5.80 2.72
N SER A 177 -25.34 6.76 3.22
CA SER A 177 -25.75 8.16 3.43
C SER A 177 -25.63 9.03 2.17
N ARG A 178 -24.98 8.53 1.13
CA ARG A 178 -24.71 9.29 -0.08
C ARG A 178 -25.94 9.46 -0.96
N ASP A 179 -26.12 10.67 -1.51
CA ASP A 179 -27.08 10.91 -2.58
C ASP A 179 -26.66 10.18 -3.86
N LYS A 180 -27.47 9.20 -4.28
CA LYS A 180 -27.23 8.35 -5.45
C LYS A 180 -27.28 9.11 -6.78
N HIS A 181 -27.83 10.31 -6.80
CA HIS A 181 -27.93 11.15 -7.99
C HIS A 181 -26.63 11.89 -8.32
N ILE A 182 -25.67 11.94 -7.37
CA ILE A 182 -24.36 12.54 -7.61
C ILE A 182 -23.37 11.46 -8.06
N PRO A 183 -22.84 11.53 -9.32
CA PRO A 183 -21.85 10.55 -9.77
C PRO A 183 -20.62 10.52 -8.85
N ALA A 184 -20.18 9.31 -8.47
CA ALA A 184 -18.96 9.18 -7.70
C ALA A 184 -17.75 9.55 -8.56
N LYS A 185 -17.00 10.56 -8.14
CA LYS A 185 -15.72 10.87 -8.77
C LYS A 185 -14.71 9.82 -8.34
N ASN A 186 -14.18 9.06 -9.29
CA ASN A 186 -13.22 7.99 -9.01
C ASN A 186 -11.80 8.54 -9.01
N PHE A 187 -11.35 9.01 -7.84
CA PHE A 187 -9.97 9.47 -7.59
C PHE A 187 -9.14 8.46 -6.79
N LEU A 188 -9.41 7.17 -6.98
CA LEU A 188 -8.64 6.13 -6.31
C LEU A 188 -7.14 6.26 -6.61
N PRO A 189 -6.26 6.15 -5.60
CA PRO A 189 -4.82 6.16 -5.79
C PRO A 189 -4.37 5.10 -6.81
N PRO A 190 -3.32 5.37 -7.62
CA PRO A 190 -2.86 4.43 -8.65
C PRO A 190 -2.53 3.03 -8.10
N LEU A 191 -1.92 2.97 -6.92
CA LEU A 191 -1.60 1.71 -6.25
C LEU A 191 -2.88 0.93 -5.86
N LEU A 192 -3.90 1.62 -5.34
CA LEU A 192 -5.17 0.98 -5.00
C LEU A 192 -5.86 0.44 -6.26
N LYS A 193 -5.90 1.22 -7.36
CA LYS A 193 -6.41 0.74 -8.65
C LYS A 193 -5.69 -0.52 -9.13
N PHE A 194 -4.38 -0.56 -8.96
CA PHE A 194 -3.58 -1.75 -9.31
C PHE A 194 -4.00 -2.97 -8.48
N TYR A 195 -4.09 -2.84 -7.16
CA TYR A 195 -4.53 -3.95 -6.30
C TYR A 195 -5.94 -4.42 -6.63
N LEU A 196 -6.88 -3.51 -6.85
CA LEU A 196 -8.26 -3.85 -7.22
C LEU A 196 -8.33 -4.59 -8.57
N ARG A 197 -7.51 -4.20 -9.56
CA ARG A 197 -7.39 -4.93 -10.84
C ARG A 197 -6.85 -6.35 -10.66
N LEU A 198 -5.98 -6.57 -9.70
CA LEU A 198 -5.55 -7.91 -9.29
C LEU A 198 -6.63 -8.66 -8.47
N GLY A 199 -7.84 -8.09 -8.30
CA GLY A 199 -8.94 -8.61 -7.50
C GLY A 199 -8.71 -8.49 -6.02
N GLY A 200 -7.89 -7.54 -5.64
CA GLY A 200 -7.72 -7.14 -4.26
C GLY A 200 -9.00 -6.60 -3.65
N LYS A 201 -8.99 -6.55 -2.33
CA LYS A 201 -10.08 -6.02 -1.52
C LYS A 201 -9.54 -5.04 -0.50
N VAL A 202 -10.43 -4.17 -0.01
CA VAL A 202 -10.12 -3.22 1.05
C VAL A 202 -10.94 -3.51 2.29
N SER A 203 -10.51 -3.02 3.45
CA SER A 203 -11.30 -3.01 4.69
C SER A 203 -12.61 -2.25 4.50
N ASP A 204 -13.61 -2.54 5.32
CA ASP A 204 -14.91 -1.84 5.32
C ASP A 204 -14.86 -0.48 6.04
N HIS A 205 -13.68 -0.09 6.51
CA HIS A 205 -13.39 1.19 7.13
C HIS A 205 -12.03 1.71 6.70
N ALA A 206 -11.88 3.02 6.72
CA ALA A 206 -10.63 3.73 6.53
C ALA A 206 -10.13 4.28 7.87
N VAL A 207 -8.83 4.49 8.00
CA VAL A 207 -8.18 5.11 9.15
C VAL A 207 -7.70 6.50 8.77
N ILE A 208 -7.92 7.46 9.64
CA ILE A 208 -7.43 8.83 9.51
C ILE A 208 -6.07 8.90 10.21
N ASP A 209 -5.02 9.06 9.42
CA ASP A 209 -3.64 9.18 9.89
C ASP A 209 -3.21 10.65 9.86
N ARG A 210 -3.18 11.28 11.03
CA ARG A 210 -2.81 12.71 11.18
C ARG A 210 -1.31 12.95 11.08
N ASP A 211 -0.48 11.93 11.32
CA ASP A 211 0.98 12.07 11.25
C ASP A 211 1.47 12.22 9.80
N LEU A 212 0.90 11.43 8.89
CA LEU A 212 1.20 11.49 7.46
C LEU A 212 0.20 12.33 6.66
N ASP A 213 -0.76 12.99 7.31
CA ASP A 213 -1.87 13.70 6.67
C ASP A 213 -2.54 12.86 5.58
N THR A 214 -2.96 11.62 5.92
CA THR A 214 -3.58 10.70 4.99
C THR A 214 -4.84 10.05 5.56
N LEU A 215 -5.71 9.62 4.64
CA LEU A 215 -6.75 8.64 4.90
C LEU A 215 -6.30 7.32 4.24
N HIS A 216 -6.24 6.20 4.97
CA HIS A 216 -5.82 4.94 4.36
C HIS A 216 -6.79 3.79 4.63
N VAL A 217 -6.82 2.83 3.70
CA VAL A 217 -7.54 1.57 3.81
C VAL A 217 -6.56 0.41 3.88
N PHE A 218 -6.88 -0.61 4.69
CA PHE A 218 -6.19 -1.90 4.59
C PHE A 218 -6.56 -2.54 3.26
N THR A 219 -5.54 -2.86 2.48
CA THR A 219 -5.70 -3.46 1.15
C THR A 219 -4.99 -4.80 1.11
N PHE A 220 -5.60 -5.80 0.48
CA PHE A 220 -4.97 -7.12 0.32
C PHE A 220 -5.36 -7.79 -0.99
N VAL A 221 -4.53 -8.73 -1.44
CA VAL A 221 -4.76 -9.60 -2.60
C VAL A 221 -4.46 -11.04 -2.22
N ASP A 222 -5.46 -11.91 -2.36
CA ASP A 222 -5.31 -13.36 -2.28
C ASP A 222 -4.86 -13.88 -3.67
N LEU A 223 -3.58 -14.21 -3.78
CA LEU A 223 -2.97 -14.66 -5.03
C LEU A 223 -3.27 -16.12 -5.35
N LYS A 224 -3.65 -16.94 -4.34
CA LYS A 224 -4.06 -18.34 -4.53
C LYS A 224 -5.40 -18.48 -5.24
N SER A 225 -6.32 -17.55 -4.97
CA SER A 225 -7.65 -17.61 -5.57
C SER A 225 -7.65 -17.29 -7.06
N LYS A 226 -6.55 -16.76 -7.58
CA LYS A 226 -6.37 -16.46 -8.99
C LYS A 226 -5.30 -17.37 -9.58
N LYS A 227 -5.72 -18.23 -10.49
CA LYS A 227 -4.79 -18.78 -11.47
C LYS A 227 -4.27 -17.57 -12.26
N PHE A 228 -3.08 -17.06 -11.91
CA PHE A 228 -2.38 -16.13 -12.79
C PHE A 228 -2.27 -16.85 -14.13
N ILE A 229 -2.93 -16.32 -15.14
CA ILE A 229 -2.76 -16.73 -16.53
C ILE A 229 -1.29 -16.43 -16.83
N THR A 230 -0.51 -17.49 -16.89
CA THR A 230 0.87 -17.49 -17.38
C THR A 230 0.89 -17.08 -18.84
#